data_3ae396c75c367bdffb01364421c0b5f9
#
_entry.id   3ae396c75c367bdffb01364421c0b5f9
#
_cell.length_a   1.000
_cell.length_b   1.000
_cell.length_c   1.000
_cell.angle_alpha   90.00
_cell.angle_beta   90.00
_cell.angle_gamma   90.00
#
_symmetry.space_group_name_H-M   'P 1'
#
loop_
_entity.id
_entity.type
_entity.pdbx_description
1 polymer ?
#
loop_
_entity_poly.entity_id
_entity_poly.type
_entity_poly.pdbx_seq_one_letter_code
_entity_poly.pdbx_strand_id
1 'polypeptide(L)'
;ATTGIARYNDVQIKNCSLDKVNRWGIAVGYTYQWSQFTTGALSDATMAKYGSSNVVIENNYLNHVGGDAITTMYLDRPMVQYNVSENAAEQINTTDYSQQQPSLNANGEENGKQDVGAGRVAAGIWPWKCKNAIFQYNECFKTLNASRGNGDGQPWDADYGDGTNYQYNYSHGNTASTIMFCGPESINNTFRYNISQNEDMGPLDPAGNTGNCQVYNNTFYIKAGLNTIWHSRHGNGGPVTAENNIFYFAGSTPATVSNWNPSNNKV
;
A
#
# COMPACT_ATOMS: atom_id res chain seq x y z
N ALA A 1 -15.17 -23.66 -10.62
CA ALA A 1 -16.48 -23.41 -10.02
C ALA A 1 -17.01 -22.08 -10.55
N THR A 2 -17.95 -22.13 -11.42
CA THR A 2 -18.43 -20.93 -12.15
C THR A 2 -19.75 -20.37 -11.60
N THR A 3 -20.31 -20.96 -10.58
CA THR A 3 -21.65 -20.61 -10.10
C THR A 3 -21.75 -20.24 -8.62
N GLY A 4 -20.65 -20.26 -7.89
CA GLY A 4 -20.63 -19.92 -6.46
C GLY A 4 -19.74 -18.73 -6.14
N ILE A 5 -20.02 -18.03 -5.05
CA ILE A 5 -19.16 -17.00 -4.48
C ILE A 5 -18.08 -17.73 -3.67
N ALA A 6 -16.82 -17.66 -4.12
CA ALA A 6 -15.71 -18.19 -3.35
C ALA A 6 -15.19 -17.12 -2.40
N ARG A 7 -15.07 -17.44 -1.13
CA ARG A 7 -14.46 -16.59 -0.11
C ARG A 7 -13.78 -17.44 0.95
N TYR A 8 -12.80 -16.84 1.58
CA TYR A 8 -12.11 -17.43 2.72
C TYR A 8 -12.75 -16.95 4.01
N ASN A 9 -12.74 -17.83 4.98
CA ASN A 9 -13.07 -17.47 6.34
C ASN A 9 -12.10 -18.22 7.26
N ASP A 10 -11.52 -17.50 8.23
CA ASP A 10 -10.60 -18.07 9.19
C ASP A 10 -9.26 -18.53 8.57
N VAL A 11 -8.51 -17.58 7.97
CA VAL A 11 -7.18 -17.82 7.42
C VAL A 11 -6.13 -17.25 8.36
N GLN A 12 -5.15 -18.06 8.76
CA GLN A 12 -4.03 -17.64 9.58
C GLN A 12 -2.70 -18.00 8.91
N ILE A 13 -1.85 -17.00 8.70
CA ILE A 13 -0.49 -17.16 8.16
C ILE A 13 0.48 -16.59 9.19
N LYS A 14 1.19 -17.47 9.88
CA LYS A 14 1.97 -17.09 11.05
C LYS A 14 3.33 -17.79 11.12
N ASN A 15 4.32 -17.08 11.68
CA ASN A 15 5.63 -17.63 11.99
C ASN A 15 6.36 -18.24 10.77
N CYS A 16 6.16 -17.64 9.59
CA CYS A 16 6.80 -18.07 8.36
C CYS A 16 8.03 -17.22 8.07
N SER A 17 9.01 -17.85 7.41
CA SER A 17 10.16 -17.14 6.83
C SER A 17 10.17 -17.40 5.33
N LEU A 18 10.14 -16.33 4.54
CA LEU A 18 10.14 -16.38 3.08
C LEU A 18 11.37 -15.62 2.58
N ASP A 19 12.14 -16.25 1.70
CA ASP A 19 13.31 -15.64 1.08
C ASP A 19 13.34 -15.95 -0.42
N LYS A 20 13.69 -14.95 -1.23
CA LYS A 20 13.83 -15.06 -2.69
C LYS A 20 12.58 -15.51 -3.41
N VAL A 21 11.49 -14.80 -3.16
CA VAL A 21 10.19 -15.02 -3.81
C VAL A 21 10.06 -14.11 -5.02
N ASN A 22 9.74 -14.67 -6.18
CA ASN A 22 9.76 -13.90 -7.44
C ASN A 22 8.70 -12.80 -7.55
N ARG A 23 7.52 -12.96 -6.96
CA ARG A 23 6.46 -11.94 -7.11
C ARG A 23 5.85 -11.51 -5.78
N TRP A 24 4.94 -12.24 -5.23
CA TRP A 24 4.29 -11.93 -3.97
C TRP A 24 4.84 -12.80 -2.85
N GLY A 25 5.23 -12.18 -1.76
CA GLY A 25 5.61 -12.92 -0.57
C GLY A 25 4.41 -13.64 0.03
N ILE A 26 3.47 -12.89 0.56
CA ILE A 26 2.18 -13.38 1.06
C ILE A 26 1.07 -12.60 0.36
N ALA A 27 0.18 -13.30 -0.32
CA ALA A 27 -1.01 -12.70 -0.92
C ALA A 27 -2.26 -13.45 -0.47
N VAL A 28 -3.19 -12.75 0.16
CA VAL A 28 -4.48 -13.32 0.55
C VAL A 28 -5.57 -12.55 -0.16
N GLY A 29 -6.22 -13.22 -1.06
CA GLY A 29 -7.28 -12.63 -1.87
C GLY A 29 -7.77 -13.57 -2.94
N TYR A 30 -8.79 -13.16 -3.67
CA TYR A 30 -9.36 -13.96 -4.74
C TYR A 30 -9.69 -13.09 -5.94
N THR A 31 -8.85 -13.12 -6.95
CA THR A 31 -8.92 -12.26 -8.13
C THR A 31 -10.17 -12.46 -8.99
N TYR A 32 -10.85 -13.60 -8.86
CA TYR A 32 -12.11 -13.85 -9.55
C TYR A 32 -13.23 -12.87 -9.14
N GLN A 33 -13.12 -12.24 -8.00
CA GLN A 33 -14.07 -11.25 -7.51
C GLN A 33 -13.78 -9.81 -7.97
N TRP A 34 -12.77 -9.63 -8.78
CA TRP A 34 -12.37 -8.30 -9.27
C TRP A 34 -13.56 -7.47 -9.75
N SER A 35 -14.40 -8.02 -10.61
CA SER A 35 -15.57 -7.31 -11.16
C SER A 35 -16.58 -6.86 -10.12
N GLN A 36 -16.62 -7.49 -8.96
CA GLN A 36 -17.52 -7.13 -7.86
C GLN A 36 -17.01 -5.96 -7.03
N PHE A 37 -15.71 -5.66 -7.12
CA PHE A 37 -15.04 -4.65 -6.32
C PHE A 37 -14.40 -3.52 -7.16
N THR A 38 -14.51 -3.56 -8.48
CA THR A 38 -13.87 -2.57 -9.36
C THR A 38 -14.61 -1.25 -9.45
N THR A 39 -15.88 -1.21 -9.10
CA THR A 39 -16.71 -0.01 -9.22
C THR A 39 -17.33 0.35 -7.89
N GLY A 40 -17.21 1.63 -7.53
CA GLY A 40 -17.86 2.20 -6.36
C GLY A 40 -17.17 1.89 -5.03
N ALA A 41 -17.66 2.57 -4.01
CA ALA A 41 -17.19 2.38 -2.63
C ALA A 41 -17.53 0.98 -2.09
N LEU A 42 -16.70 0.50 -1.18
CA LEU A 42 -16.88 -0.79 -0.52
C LEU A 42 -18.05 -0.74 0.48
N SER A 43 -19.27 -1.02 0.00
CA SER A 43 -20.43 -1.08 0.88
C SER A 43 -20.37 -2.29 1.82
N ASP A 44 -21.00 -2.18 2.98
CA ASP A 44 -21.11 -3.31 3.91
C ASP A 44 -21.82 -4.51 3.27
N ALA A 45 -22.81 -4.25 2.43
CA ALA A 45 -23.51 -5.30 1.69
C ALA A 45 -22.60 -6.03 0.69
N THR A 46 -21.73 -5.30 -0.02
CA THR A 46 -20.75 -5.89 -0.92
C THR A 46 -19.74 -6.74 -0.15
N MET A 47 -19.20 -6.22 0.95
CA MET A 47 -18.27 -6.96 1.78
C MET A 47 -18.91 -8.20 2.41
N ALA A 48 -20.12 -8.10 2.92
CA ALA A 48 -20.84 -9.24 3.48
C ALA A 48 -21.10 -10.36 2.45
N LYS A 49 -21.33 -9.98 1.20
CA LYS A 49 -21.62 -10.94 0.12
C LYS A 49 -20.35 -11.55 -0.49
N TYR A 50 -19.32 -10.76 -0.74
CA TYR A 50 -18.16 -11.16 -1.54
C TYR A 50 -16.84 -11.16 -0.77
N GLY A 51 -16.75 -10.41 0.31
CA GLY A 51 -15.53 -10.28 1.10
C GLY A 51 -15.18 -11.55 1.86
N SER A 52 -13.90 -11.81 1.97
CA SER A 52 -13.37 -12.81 2.90
C SER A 52 -13.15 -12.17 4.27
N SER A 53 -13.15 -12.96 5.33
CA SER A 53 -13.10 -12.44 6.70
C SER A 53 -12.24 -13.31 7.62
N ASN A 54 -11.95 -12.78 8.81
CA ASN A 54 -11.16 -13.44 9.84
C ASN A 54 -9.79 -13.90 9.31
N VAL A 55 -9.06 -12.96 8.69
CA VAL A 55 -7.72 -13.20 8.14
C VAL A 55 -6.69 -12.55 9.04
N VAL A 56 -5.73 -13.35 9.52
CA VAL A 56 -4.62 -12.89 10.36
C VAL A 56 -3.29 -13.28 9.71
N ILE A 57 -2.42 -12.30 9.47
CA ILE A 57 -1.06 -12.48 8.97
C ILE A 57 -0.13 -11.91 10.03
N GLU A 58 0.59 -12.75 10.75
CA GLU A 58 1.40 -12.26 11.87
C GLU A 58 2.73 -12.99 12.05
N ASN A 59 3.71 -12.24 12.55
CA ASN A 59 5.03 -12.76 12.92
C ASN A 59 5.73 -13.50 11.76
N ASN A 60 5.65 -12.93 10.55
CA ASN A 60 6.34 -13.46 9.39
C ASN A 60 7.55 -12.59 9.05
N TYR A 61 8.61 -13.21 8.55
CA TYR A 61 9.78 -12.53 8.01
C TYR A 61 9.87 -12.78 6.51
N LEU A 62 9.95 -11.69 5.74
CA LEU A 62 10.02 -11.74 4.29
C LEU A 62 11.26 -10.99 3.83
N ASN A 63 12.08 -11.63 3.02
CA ASN A 63 13.31 -11.03 2.48
C ASN A 63 13.45 -11.37 1.00
N HIS A 64 14.01 -10.45 0.22
CA HIS A 64 14.20 -10.61 -1.22
C HIS A 64 12.92 -11.02 -1.97
N VAL A 65 11.89 -10.19 -1.84
CA VAL A 65 10.63 -10.39 -2.56
C VAL A 65 10.64 -9.57 -3.85
N GLY A 66 10.43 -10.22 -4.97
CA GLY A 66 10.51 -9.57 -6.29
C GLY A 66 9.38 -8.55 -6.55
N GLY A 67 8.26 -8.68 -5.89
CA GLY A 67 7.15 -7.73 -5.93
C GLY A 67 6.70 -7.33 -4.52
N ASP A 68 5.38 -7.40 -4.29
CA ASP A 68 4.78 -7.00 -3.02
C ASP A 68 5.13 -7.99 -1.90
N ALA A 69 5.51 -7.48 -0.74
CA ALA A 69 5.83 -8.37 0.38
C ALA A 69 4.56 -9.02 0.96
N ILE A 70 3.60 -8.23 1.40
CA ILE A 70 2.31 -8.72 1.90
C ILE A 70 1.18 -7.92 1.29
N THR A 71 0.27 -8.60 0.61
CA THR A 71 -0.93 -7.99 0.04
C THR A 71 -2.18 -8.72 0.51
N THR A 72 -3.16 -7.96 1.02
CA THR A 72 -4.50 -8.46 1.33
C THR A 72 -5.50 -7.88 0.35
N MET A 73 -6.41 -8.70 -0.18
CA MET A 73 -7.34 -8.28 -1.22
C MET A 73 -8.77 -8.68 -0.90
N TYR A 74 -9.70 -7.73 -0.97
CA TYR A 74 -11.15 -7.97 -0.80
C TYR A 74 -11.52 -8.57 0.56
N LEU A 75 -10.86 -8.13 1.62
CA LEU A 75 -11.06 -8.67 2.96
C LEU A 75 -11.80 -7.67 3.85
N ASP A 76 -12.69 -8.20 4.68
CA ASP A 76 -13.30 -7.46 5.79
C ASP A 76 -12.46 -7.66 7.04
N ARG A 77 -11.96 -6.56 7.59
CA ARG A 77 -11.17 -6.50 8.83
C ARG A 77 -9.97 -7.47 8.89
N PRO A 78 -9.12 -7.56 7.85
CA PRO A 78 -7.88 -8.32 7.98
C PRO A 78 -6.98 -7.68 9.04
N MET A 79 -6.26 -8.52 9.78
CA MET A 79 -5.24 -8.10 10.72
C MET A 79 -3.86 -8.54 10.23
N VAL A 80 -2.98 -7.58 10.00
CA VAL A 80 -1.60 -7.80 9.57
C VAL A 80 -0.67 -7.18 10.60
N GLN A 81 0.05 -8.02 11.36
CA GLN A 81 0.82 -7.51 12.50
C GLN A 81 2.11 -8.28 12.77
N TYR A 82 3.08 -7.59 13.38
CA TYR A 82 4.36 -8.17 13.77
C TYR A 82 5.14 -8.81 12.62
N ASN A 83 4.93 -8.36 11.37
CA ASN A 83 5.67 -8.87 10.24
C ASN A 83 6.86 -7.95 9.94
N VAL A 84 7.92 -8.55 9.41
CA VAL A 84 9.10 -7.83 8.94
C VAL A 84 9.25 -8.08 7.44
N SER A 85 9.32 -6.99 6.67
CA SER A 85 9.61 -7.02 5.23
C SER A 85 10.90 -6.29 4.96
N GLU A 86 11.88 -7.00 4.42
CA GLU A 86 13.15 -6.45 3.94
C GLU A 86 13.33 -6.74 2.46
N ASN A 87 13.83 -5.77 1.68
CA ASN A 87 14.12 -5.93 0.25
C ASN A 87 12.91 -6.42 -0.56
N ALA A 88 11.80 -5.71 -0.48
CA ALA A 88 10.65 -5.95 -1.35
C ALA A 88 10.77 -5.19 -2.68
N ALA A 89 9.99 -5.60 -3.67
CA ALA A 89 9.93 -5.02 -5.01
C ALA A 89 11.26 -5.07 -5.80
N GLU A 90 12.10 -6.07 -5.55
CA GLU A 90 13.44 -6.15 -6.16
C GLU A 90 13.43 -6.43 -7.67
N GLN A 91 12.39 -7.06 -8.20
CA GLN A 91 12.35 -7.51 -9.60
C GLN A 91 11.42 -6.70 -10.49
N ILE A 92 10.74 -5.69 -9.97
CA ILE A 92 9.78 -4.91 -10.77
C ILE A 92 10.43 -4.10 -11.90
N ASN A 93 11.72 -3.91 -11.84
CA ASN A 93 12.51 -3.17 -12.85
C ASN A 93 13.18 -4.06 -13.88
N THR A 94 13.03 -5.37 -13.81
CA THR A 94 13.68 -6.28 -14.72
C THR A 94 12.86 -6.47 -15.99
N THR A 95 13.55 -6.74 -17.11
CA THR A 95 12.89 -7.04 -18.37
C THR A 95 12.05 -8.31 -18.30
N ASP A 96 12.39 -9.22 -17.40
CA ASP A 96 11.64 -10.46 -17.18
C ASP A 96 10.27 -10.22 -16.56
N TYR A 97 10.09 -9.02 -16.04
CA TYR A 97 8.83 -8.55 -15.48
C TYR A 97 7.96 -7.74 -16.44
N SER A 98 8.44 -7.44 -17.63
CA SER A 98 7.64 -6.88 -18.72
C SER A 98 6.68 -7.93 -19.22
N GLN A 99 5.58 -8.08 -18.56
CA GLN A 99 4.73 -9.22 -18.78
C GLN A 99 3.58 -8.91 -19.70
N GLN A 100 3.45 -9.72 -20.68
CA GLN A 100 2.20 -9.86 -21.37
C GLN A 100 1.19 -10.52 -20.43
N GLN A 101 0.19 -9.78 -20.03
CA GLN A 101 -0.95 -10.35 -19.31
C GLN A 101 -2.04 -10.76 -20.28
N PRO A 102 -2.83 -11.78 -19.93
CA PRO A 102 -4.05 -12.05 -20.66
C PRO A 102 -4.90 -10.77 -20.74
N SER A 103 -5.28 -10.38 -21.94
CA SER A 103 -6.35 -9.40 -22.14
C SER A 103 -7.68 -10.12 -21.92
N LEU A 104 -8.56 -9.55 -21.14
CA LEU A 104 -9.89 -10.11 -20.92
C LEU A 104 -10.92 -9.34 -21.72
N ASN A 105 -11.83 -10.05 -22.37
CA ASN A 105 -13.00 -9.44 -22.98
C ASN A 105 -14.03 -9.02 -21.92
N ALA A 106 -15.13 -8.41 -22.33
CA ALA A 106 -16.19 -7.95 -21.46
C ALA A 106 -16.84 -9.09 -20.62
N ASN A 107 -16.66 -10.34 -21.03
CA ASN A 107 -17.17 -11.52 -20.32
C ASN A 107 -16.14 -12.11 -19.34
N GLY A 108 -14.94 -11.53 -19.24
CA GLY A 108 -13.85 -12.05 -18.42
C GLY A 108 -13.09 -13.23 -19.03
N GLU A 109 -13.26 -13.49 -20.31
CA GLU A 109 -12.56 -14.55 -21.04
C GLU A 109 -11.27 -14.00 -21.62
N GLU A 110 -10.23 -14.82 -21.70
CA GLU A 110 -8.95 -14.43 -22.33
C GLU A 110 -9.16 -14.10 -23.81
N ASN A 111 -8.79 -12.88 -24.18
CA ASN A 111 -8.86 -12.37 -25.55
C ASN A 111 -7.50 -11.78 -25.96
N GLY A 112 -6.53 -12.66 -26.15
CA GLY A 112 -5.18 -12.29 -26.50
C GLY A 112 -4.32 -11.88 -25.31
N LYS A 113 -3.22 -11.17 -25.57
CA LYS A 113 -2.30 -10.68 -24.56
C LYS A 113 -2.14 -9.17 -24.72
N GLN A 114 -2.13 -8.47 -23.62
CA GLN A 114 -1.78 -7.05 -23.63
C GLN A 114 -0.41 -6.86 -22.99
N ASP A 115 0.38 -5.99 -23.56
CA ASP A 115 1.61 -5.53 -22.95
C ASP A 115 1.24 -4.52 -21.87
N VAL A 116 1.49 -4.89 -20.62
CA VAL A 116 1.25 -4.00 -19.47
C VAL A 116 2.44 -3.10 -19.16
N GLY A 117 3.41 -3.07 -20.07
CA GLY A 117 4.59 -2.25 -19.94
C GLY A 117 5.64 -2.82 -18.98
N ALA A 118 6.86 -2.33 -19.15
CA ALA A 118 7.95 -2.66 -18.24
C ALA A 118 7.81 -1.88 -16.92
N GLY A 119 8.01 -2.54 -15.82
CA GLY A 119 7.97 -1.92 -14.50
C GLY A 119 6.56 -1.94 -13.90
N ARG A 120 6.18 -3.07 -13.35
CA ARG A 120 4.99 -3.13 -12.50
C ARG A 120 5.25 -2.43 -11.20
N VAL A 121 4.21 -1.81 -10.73
CA VAL A 121 4.16 -1.22 -9.41
C VAL A 121 4.13 -2.30 -8.34
N ALA A 122 4.77 -2.05 -7.21
CA ALA A 122 4.72 -2.91 -6.02
C ALA A 122 5.02 -2.07 -4.78
N ALA A 123 4.41 -2.46 -3.67
CA ALA A 123 4.59 -1.83 -2.37
C ALA A 123 5.04 -2.86 -1.32
N GLY A 124 5.32 -2.41 -0.12
CA GLY A 124 5.75 -3.30 0.96
C GLY A 124 4.58 -4.15 1.49
N ILE A 125 3.84 -3.61 2.43
CA ILE A 125 2.76 -4.31 3.15
C ILE A 125 1.47 -3.49 3.03
N TRP A 126 0.48 -3.99 2.31
CA TRP A 126 -0.65 -3.17 1.93
C TRP A 126 -1.95 -3.94 1.64
N PRO A 127 -3.13 -3.30 1.76
CA PRO A 127 -4.41 -3.81 1.33
C PRO A 127 -4.79 -3.33 -0.06
N TRP A 128 -5.48 -4.16 -0.79
CA TRP A 128 -6.23 -3.80 -1.98
C TRP A 128 -7.72 -3.98 -1.72
N LYS A 129 -8.51 -2.92 -1.83
CA LYS A 129 -9.96 -2.99 -1.65
C LYS A 129 -10.41 -3.79 -0.42
N CYS A 130 -9.75 -3.55 0.70
CA CYS A 130 -10.15 -4.09 1.99
C CYS A 130 -11.00 -3.08 2.76
N LYS A 131 -11.80 -3.56 3.68
CA LYS A 131 -12.58 -2.72 4.57
C LYS A 131 -12.15 -2.91 6.02
N ASN A 132 -11.96 -1.80 6.73
CA ASN A 132 -11.55 -1.78 8.15
C ASN A 132 -10.28 -2.61 8.44
N ALA A 133 -9.34 -2.63 7.52
CA ALA A 133 -8.08 -3.37 7.67
C ALA A 133 -7.20 -2.77 8.77
N ILE A 134 -6.50 -3.63 9.52
CA ILE A 134 -5.57 -3.20 10.57
C ILE A 134 -4.17 -3.71 10.24
N PHE A 135 -3.24 -2.78 10.09
CA PHE A 135 -1.82 -3.03 9.89
C PHE A 135 -1.06 -2.42 11.07
N GLN A 136 -0.49 -3.26 11.93
CA GLN A 136 0.15 -2.77 13.14
C GLN A 136 1.39 -3.54 13.55
N TYR A 137 2.33 -2.86 14.20
CA TYR A 137 3.57 -3.46 14.71
C TYR A 137 4.39 -4.16 13.63
N ASN A 138 4.28 -3.73 12.38
CA ASN A 138 5.09 -4.25 11.29
C ASN A 138 6.33 -3.38 11.08
N GLU A 139 7.37 -3.98 10.55
CA GLU A 139 8.56 -3.29 10.06
C GLU A 139 8.69 -3.50 8.55
N CYS A 140 8.95 -2.43 7.80
CA CYS A 140 9.12 -2.51 6.36
C CYS A 140 10.26 -1.59 5.89
N PHE A 141 11.28 -2.16 5.25
CA PHE A 141 12.45 -1.40 4.83
C PHE A 141 13.09 -1.93 3.55
N LYS A 142 13.80 -1.03 2.86
CA LYS A 142 14.44 -1.30 1.57
C LYS A 142 13.46 -1.80 0.50
N THR A 143 12.22 -1.35 0.53
CA THR A 143 11.30 -1.56 -0.59
C THR A 143 11.78 -0.72 -1.77
N LEU A 144 11.93 -1.34 -2.93
CA LEU A 144 12.46 -0.66 -4.10
C LEU A 144 11.34 0.01 -4.92
N ASN A 145 11.68 1.10 -5.58
CA ASN A 145 10.81 1.76 -6.55
C ASN A 145 11.25 1.42 -7.97
N ALA A 146 10.29 1.24 -8.86
CA ALA A 146 10.59 1.05 -10.26
C ALA A 146 11.33 2.27 -10.82
N SER A 147 12.49 2.05 -11.42
CA SER A 147 13.35 3.11 -11.98
C SER A 147 12.72 3.88 -13.16
N ARG A 148 11.53 3.51 -13.60
CA ARG A 148 10.85 4.05 -14.78
C ARG A 148 9.68 4.99 -14.47
N GLY A 149 9.68 5.61 -13.31
CA GLY A 149 8.91 6.83 -13.10
C GLY A 149 7.49 6.70 -12.55
N ASN A 150 6.88 5.52 -12.52
CA ASN A 150 5.53 5.32 -11.97
C ASN A 150 5.46 4.07 -11.09
N GLY A 151 6.57 3.68 -10.50
CA GLY A 151 6.58 2.58 -9.56
C GLY A 151 6.22 3.04 -8.16
N ASP A 152 5.57 2.20 -7.42
CA ASP A 152 5.23 2.48 -6.03
C ASP A 152 6.50 2.43 -5.16
N GLY A 153 6.78 1.36 -4.46
CA GLY A 153 7.99 1.23 -3.64
C GLY A 153 7.87 1.84 -2.25
N GLN A 154 6.69 2.28 -1.87
CA GLN A 154 6.40 2.70 -0.50
C GLN A 154 6.22 1.49 0.41
N PRO A 155 6.54 1.60 1.69
CA PRO A 155 6.30 0.54 2.66
C PRO A 155 4.81 0.31 2.90
N TRP A 156 4.00 1.37 2.88
CA TRP A 156 2.58 1.35 3.20
C TRP A 156 1.75 1.99 2.09
N ASP A 157 0.65 1.34 1.71
CA ASP A 157 -0.28 1.84 0.70
C ASP A 157 -1.73 1.51 1.08
N ALA A 158 -2.55 2.53 1.26
CA ALA A 158 -3.98 2.34 1.50
C ALA A 158 -4.72 2.42 0.16
N ASP A 159 -4.67 1.31 -0.60
CA ASP A 159 -5.10 1.29 -1.99
C ASP A 159 -6.56 0.87 -2.16
N TYR A 160 -7.39 1.82 -2.63
CA TYR A 160 -8.83 1.65 -2.82
C TYR A 160 -9.59 1.12 -1.58
N GLY A 161 -9.02 1.30 -0.39
CA GLY A 161 -9.56 0.76 0.86
C GLY A 161 -10.49 1.73 1.58
N ASP A 162 -11.38 1.21 2.40
CA ASP A 162 -12.26 1.98 3.28
C ASP A 162 -11.97 1.62 4.74
N GLY A 163 -11.47 2.58 5.50
CA GLY A 163 -11.20 2.42 6.92
C GLY A 163 -9.93 1.63 7.27
N THR A 164 -8.95 1.58 6.37
CA THR A 164 -7.63 0.98 6.68
C THR A 164 -6.93 1.79 7.75
N ASN A 165 -6.42 1.10 8.78
CA ASN A 165 -5.69 1.70 9.87
C ASN A 165 -4.26 1.15 9.94
N TYR A 166 -3.29 2.01 9.64
CA TYR A 166 -1.86 1.74 9.87
C TYR A 166 -1.45 2.37 11.20
N GLN A 167 -1.03 1.55 12.16
CA GLN A 167 -0.62 2.05 13.46
C GLN A 167 0.55 1.28 14.07
N TYR A 168 1.41 1.99 14.81
CA TYR A 168 2.55 1.41 15.51
C TYR A 168 3.52 0.65 14.61
N ASN A 169 3.61 1.03 13.33
CA ASN A 169 4.55 0.44 12.39
C ASN A 169 5.83 1.26 12.34
N TYR A 170 6.89 0.60 11.91
CA TYR A 170 8.17 1.23 11.64
C TYR A 170 8.57 1.02 10.18
N SER A 171 9.01 2.08 9.50
CA SER A 171 9.55 1.97 8.16
C SER A 171 10.82 2.79 8.01
N HIS A 172 11.76 2.30 7.19
CA HIS A 172 13.01 3.02 6.99
C HIS A 172 13.73 2.65 5.69
N GLY A 173 14.35 3.66 5.07
CA GLY A 173 15.20 3.45 3.90
C GLY A 173 14.50 2.85 2.69
N ASN A 174 13.21 3.12 2.53
CA ASN A 174 12.46 2.74 1.34
C ASN A 174 12.66 3.79 0.23
N THR A 175 12.49 3.41 -1.03
CA THR A 175 12.81 4.27 -2.16
C THR A 175 11.65 5.16 -2.62
N ALA A 176 10.53 5.13 -1.93
CA ALA A 176 9.38 5.99 -2.20
C ALA A 176 8.93 6.78 -0.95
N SER A 177 7.69 7.22 -0.93
CA SER A 177 7.07 7.90 0.21
C SER A 177 6.75 6.92 1.34
N THR A 178 6.55 7.41 2.56
CA THR A 178 6.19 6.54 3.69
C THR A 178 4.82 5.90 3.47
N ILE A 179 3.80 6.70 3.21
CA ILE A 179 2.42 6.23 3.03
C ILE A 179 1.82 6.79 1.76
N MET A 180 1.22 5.93 0.95
CA MET A 180 0.36 6.32 -0.15
C MET A 180 -1.11 6.07 0.20
N PHE A 181 -1.96 7.02 -0.19
CA PHE A 181 -3.41 6.84 -0.22
C PHE A 181 -3.80 6.83 -1.69
N CYS A 182 -4.08 5.64 -2.23
CA CYS A 182 -4.21 5.46 -3.66
C CYS A 182 -5.65 5.19 -4.10
N GLY A 183 -6.01 5.81 -5.21
CA GLY A 183 -7.25 5.58 -5.91
C GLY A 183 -8.43 6.45 -5.46
N PRO A 184 -9.45 6.55 -6.31
CA PRO A 184 -10.61 7.43 -6.07
C PRO A 184 -11.49 7.00 -4.90
N GLU A 185 -11.26 5.83 -4.34
CA GLU A 185 -12.07 5.23 -3.29
C GLU A 185 -11.24 4.91 -2.03
N SER A 186 -10.03 5.48 -1.93
CA SER A 186 -9.23 5.39 -0.72
C SER A 186 -9.78 6.36 0.33
N ILE A 187 -10.69 5.87 1.16
CA ILE A 187 -11.50 6.71 2.06
C ILE A 187 -11.41 6.23 3.52
N ASN A 188 -11.59 7.16 4.44
CA ASN A 188 -11.61 6.89 5.88
C ASN A 188 -10.36 6.19 6.42
N ASN A 189 -9.25 6.24 5.70
CA ASN A 189 -8.03 5.56 6.09
C ASN A 189 -7.24 6.40 7.09
N THR A 190 -6.53 5.73 7.99
CA THR A 190 -5.78 6.38 9.07
C THR A 190 -4.34 5.87 9.12
N PHE A 191 -3.39 6.79 9.20
CA PHE A 191 -1.98 6.52 9.46
C PHE A 191 -1.58 7.21 10.77
N ARG A 192 -1.35 6.43 11.85
CA ARG A 192 -1.13 7.00 13.18
C ARG A 192 -0.13 6.23 14.03
N TYR A 193 0.56 6.93 14.93
CA TYR A 193 1.51 6.34 15.87
C TYR A 193 2.62 5.53 15.21
N ASN A 194 2.96 5.85 13.97
CA ASN A 194 4.03 5.19 13.22
C ASN A 194 5.32 5.99 13.32
N ILE A 195 6.43 5.31 13.08
CA ILE A 195 7.75 5.93 12.91
C ILE A 195 8.22 5.64 11.48
N SER A 196 8.68 6.67 10.79
CA SER A 196 9.29 6.57 9.47
C SER A 196 10.64 7.26 9.46
N GLN A 197 11.64 6.65 8.83
CA GLN A 197 13.00 7.17 8.83
C GLN A 197 13.68 7.00 7.47
N ASN A 198 14.20 8.11 6.93
CA ASN A 198 15.07 8.10 5.76
C ASN A 198 14.45 7.50 4.48
N GLU A 199 13.18 7.68 4.28
CA GLU A 199 12.55 7.37 3.01
C GLU A 199 13.08 8.28 1.90
N ASP A 200 13.12 7.81 0.66
CA ASP A 200 13.74 8.56 -0.44
C ASP A 200 12.86 9.69 -0.97
N MET A 201 11.58 9.67 -0.67
CA MET A 201 10.61 10.70 -1.03
C MET A 201 9.97 11.31 0.22
N GLY A 202 9.13 12.31 0.04
CA GLY A 202 8.40 12.92 1.16
C GLY A 202 7.47 11.92 1.86
N PRO A 203 7.15 12.14 3.14
CA PRO A 203 6.36 11.21 3.94
C PRO A 203 5.01 10.83 3.34
N LEU A 204 4.29 11.77 2.74
CA LEU A 204 2.89 11.61 2.35
C LEU A 204 2.72 11.64 0.84
N ASP A 205 2.05 10.63 0.26
CA ASP A 205 1.73 10.56 -1.17
C ASP A 205 0.23 10.30 -1.37
N PRO A 206 -0.60 11.34 -1.47
CA PRO A 206 -1.99 11.17 -1.84
C PRO A 206 -2.11 11.00 -3.36
N ALA A 207 -2.40 9.80 -3.80
CA ALA A 207 -2.45 9.40 -5.20
C ALA A 207 -3.89 9.20 -5.68
N GLY A 208 -4.60 10.29 -5.90
CA GLY A 208 -5.98 10.25 -6.38
C GLY A 208 -6.99 10.97 -5.48
N ASN A 209 -8.27 10.81 -5.75
CA ASN A 209 -9.34 11.43 -4.97
C ASN A 209 -9.59 10.63 -3.69
N THR A 210 -8.81 10.91 -2.68
CA THR A 210 -9.00 10.32 -1.35
C THR A 210 -10.11 11.05 -0.58
N GLY A 211 -10.73 10.39 0.36
CA GLY A 211 -11.77 10.99 1.20
C GLY A 211 -11.57 10.70 2.68
N ASN A 212 -11.58 11.76 3.49
CA ASN A 212 -11.52 11.64 4.95
C ASN A 212 -10.34 10.79 5.46
N CYS A 213 -9.18 10.87 4.79
CA CYS A 213 -7.97 10.21 5.25
C CYS A 213 -7.24 11.08 6.28
N GLN A 214 -6.65 10.44 7.31
CA GLN A 214 -6.04 11.13 8.44
C GLN A 214 -4.64 10.60 8.72
N VAL A 215 -3.71 11.52 8.99
CA VAL A 215 -2.32 11.23 9.38
C VAL A 215 -2.03 11.98 10.67
N TYR A 216 -1.89 11.27 11.79
CA TYR A 216 -1.68 11.95 13.07
C TYR A 216 -0.84 11.16 14.08
N ASN A 217 -0.18 11.91 14.96
CA ASN A 217 0.67 11.36 16.02
C ASN A 217 1.79 10.44 15.49
N ASN A 218 2.35 10.75 14.32
CA ASN A 218 3.48 10.03 13.76
C ASN A 218 4.78 10.81 13.94
N THR A 219 5.89 10.10 13.83
CA THR A 219 7.22 10.70 13.77
C THR A 219 7.86 10.37 12.42
N PHE A 220 8.20 11.42 11.65
CA PHE A 220 8.88 11.31 10.37
C PHE A 220 10.27 11.91 10.47
N TYR A 221 11.30 11.06 10.39
CA TYR A 221 12.69 11.50 10.27
C TYR A 221 13.03 11.60 8.78
N ILE A 222 13.05 12.82 8.29
CA ILE A 222 13.27 13.14 6.87
C ILE A 222 14.76 13.32 6.65
N LYS A 223 15.33 12.53 5.74
CA LYS A 223 16.77 12.54 5.49
C LYS A 223 17.25 13.88 4.94
N ALA A 224 18.53 14.16 5.12
CA ALA A 224 19.16 15.35 4.56
C ALA A 224 18.98 15.42 3.04
N GLY A 225 18.71 16.63 2.54
CA GLY A 225 18.49 16.89 1.11
C GLY A 225 17.02 16.80 0.66
N LEU A 226 16.13 16.23 1.47
CA LEU A 226 14.69 16.30 1.21
C LEU A 226 14.09 17.52 1.89
N ASN A 227 13.18 18.17 1.16
CA ASN A 227 12.45 19.35 1.65
C ASN A 227 10.93 19.23 1.40
N THR A 228 10.45 18.03 1.18
CA THR A 228 9.05 17.74 0.82
C THR A 228 8.41 16.91 1.90
N ILE A 229 7.26 17.33 2.40
CA ILE A 229 6.39 16.52 3.26
C ILE A 229 5.34 15.81 2.40
N TRP A 230 4.79 16.53 1.45
CA TRP A 230 3.73 16.06 0.58
C TRP A 230 4.28 15.76 -0.80
N HIS A 231 4.24 14.50 -1.20
CA HIS A 231 4.68 14.09 -2.52
C HIS A 231 3.47 13.56 -3.29
N SER A 232 3.08 14.24 -4.36
CA SER A 232 1.99 13.80 -5.21
C SER A 232 2.54 13.39 -6.57
N ARG A 233 2.70 12.10 -6.79
CA ARG A 233 3.12 11.55 -8.08
C ARG A 233 2.00 11.52 -9.11
N HIS A 234 0.78 11.38 -8.66
CA HIS A 234 -0.38 11.08 -9.49
C HIS A 234 -1.39 12.22 -9.54
N GLY A 235 -0.94 13.45 -9.32
CA GLY A 235 -1.78 14.64 -9.32
C GLY A 235 -2.15 15.13 -7.93
N ASN A 236 -3.09 16.04 -7.84
CA ASN A 236 -3.51 16.62 -6.57
C ASN A 236 -4.50 15.69 -5.88
N GLY A 237 -4.00 14.63 -5.29
CA GLY A 237 -4.79 13.80 -4.42
C GLY A 237 -5.20 14.55 -3.14
N GLY A 238 -6.24 14.14 -2.53
CA GLY A 238 -6.68 14.71 -1.27
C GLY A 238 -8.19 14.81 -1.17
N PRO A 239 -8.75 15.29 -0.06
CA PRO A 239 -8.02 15.84 1.08
C PRO A 239 -7.48 14.75 2.04
N VAL A 240 -6.29 14.99 2.58
CA VAL A 240 -5.74 14.25 3.71
C VAL A 240 -5.50 15.26 4.84
N THR A 241 -5.97 14.95 6.03
CA THR A 241 -5.73 15.78 7.21
C THR A 241 -4.50 15.27 7.96
N ALA A 242 -3.54 16.15 8.24
CA ALA A 242 -2.36 15.80 9.02
C ALA A 242 -2.31 16.66 10.31
N GLU A 243 -2.27 16.00 11.48
CA GLU A 243 -2.32 16.66 12.78
C GLU A 243 -1.35 16.02 13.78
N ASN A 244 -0.75 16.82 14.64
CA ASN A 244 0.09 16.35 15.75
C ASN A 244 1.25 15.42 15.32
N ASN A 245 1.78 15.59 14.11
CA ASN A 245 2.92 14.83 13.66
C ASN A 245 4.22 15.58 13.96
N ILE A 246 5.30 14.84 14.13
CA ILE A 246 6.65 15.37 14.20
C ILE A 246 7.33 15.14 12.85
N PHE A 247 7.73 16.22 12.17
CA PHE A 247 8.54 16.18 10.97
C PHE A 247 9.94 16.70 11.30
N TYR A 248 10.89 15.79 11.49
CA TYR A 248 12.27 16.13 11.76
C TYR A 248 13.10 16.07 10.49
N PHE A 249 13.64 17.21 10.07
CA PHE A 249 14.54 17.30 8.91
C PHE A 249 15.99 17.14 9.37
N ALA A 250 16.67 16.09 8.90
CA ALA A 250 18.07 15.78 9.30
C ALA A 250 19.11 16.76 8.72
N GLY A 251 18.75 17.50 7.68
CA GLY A 251 19.59 18.57 7.11
C GLY A 251 19.22 19.95 7.64
N SER A 252 19.63 20.97 6.92
CA SER A 252 19.12 22.33 7.16
C SER A 252 17.61 22.31 6.94
N THR A 253 16.85 22.77 7.90
CA THR A 253 15.41 22.93 7.75
C THR A 253 15.15 23.82 6.53
N PRO A 254 14.41 23.35 5.53
CA PRO A 254 14.12 24.16 4.36
C PRO A 254 13.33 25.40 4.78
N ALA A 255 13.67 26.56 4.23
CA ALA A 255 12.95 27.79 4.49
C ALA A 255 11.48 27.73 4.06
N THR A 256 11.20 26.85 3.11
CA THR A 256 9.83 26.56 2.63
C THR A 256 9.73 25.06 2.36
N VAL A 257 8.78 24.42 2.97
CA VAL A 257 8.48 23.00 2.68
C VAL A 257 7.65 22.95 1.40
N SER A 258 8.24 22.43 0.34
CA SER A 258 7.56 22.34 -0.96
C SER A 258 6.38 21.37 -0.90
N ASN A 259 5.34 21.70 -1.66
CA ASN A 259 4.12 20.91 -1.76
C ASN A 259 3.33 20.70 -0.45
N TRP A 260 3.65 21.50 0.59
CA TRP A 260 2.87 21.53 1.80
C TRP A 260 1.71 22.53 1.68
N ASN A 261 0.48 22.05 1.81
CA ASN A 261 -0.69 22.92 1.82
C ASN A 261 -1.29 23.00 3.23
N PRO A 262 -1.00 24.09 3.99
CA PRO A 262 -1.47 24.22 5.35
C PRO A 262 -2.99 24.44 5.46
N SER A 263 -3.67 24.79 4.38
CA SER A 263 -5.14 24.97 4.41
C SER A 263 -5.89 23.64 4.53
N ASN A 264 -5.26 22.53 4.12
CA ASN A 264 -5.84 21.19 4.19
C ASN A 264 -5.20 20.33 5.29
N ASN A 265 -4.21 20.86 6.00
CA ASN A 265 -3.44 20.14 6.98
C ASN A 265 -3.18 21.00 8.22
N LYS A 266 -3.36 20.43 9.37
CA LYS A 266 -2.94 21.04 10.64
C LYS A 266 -1.66 20.35 11.14
N VAL A 267 -0.68 21.15 11.53
CA VAL A 267 0.62 20.70 12.06
C VAL A 267 0.72 21.13 13.52
#